data_160516eea8c94fc63fb03d7488a67d35
#
_entry.id   160516eea8c94fc63fb03d7488a67d35
#
_cell.length_a   1.000
_cell.length_b   1.000
_cell.length_c   1.000
_cell.angle_alpha   90.00
_cell.angle_beta   90.00
_cell.angle_gamma   90.00
#
_symmetry.space_group_name_H-M   'P 1'
#
loop_
_entity.id
_entity.type
_entity.pdbx_description
1 polymer ?
#
loop_
_entity_poly.entity_id
_entity_poly.type
_entity_poly.pdbx_seq_one_letter_code
_entity_poly.pdbx_strand_id
1 'polypeptide(L)'
;MTTPGIDLSRVHLVGIGGSGMSGVARILIDRGSVVSGSDAKDSRPVRLLEQAGAHIAVGHDAGNLSLTGQPPTVVVTSFAAIPQDNPELVAARDHGIPVIRRSELLAELMAGSRQVLFAGTHGKTSTTSMAVVAMQAAGLDPSFAIGGQLNKAGTNAHHGTGDSFVAEADESDASLLGYRPDVAVVTNIEPDHLDYFKTQEAYFQVFADFAERVTDSGHLVVCLDDDNAAGLGSQAAARGMAVLGYGTTAALQRHPDIAPGVEITGLRPTETGSEISVRLWVDGRGTRLAEPVEQAYALAMPGEHMALNSAAALLAGVLAGGGDDEIIRGLGEFTGVRRRFEYHGTVAEGGYAGVRVYDDYAHHPTEVEAVLKAARQTVEAEVADDEGTRDRGRVVACFQPHLYSRTIEFAEEFAQALSLADAVVVLDIFGARETPVEGVSSRIITDRITDDGVRVAYEASFIDAPATVASMTEPGDLVITMGAGTVTMLAPEILSELGG
;
A
#
# COMPACT_ATOMS: atom_id res chain seq x y z
N MET A 1 28.86 -5.84 20.15
CA MET A 1 29.24 -4.41 20.13
C MET A 1 28.09 -3.70 19.43
N THR A 2 27.30 -2.94 20.16
CA THR A 2 26.25 -2.10 19.58
C THR A 2 26.95 -1.03 18.76
N THR A 3 26.69 -0.98 17.48
CA THR A 3 27.07 0.16 16.62
C THR A 3 26.53 1.43 17.28
N PRO A 4 27.32 2.51 17.48
CA PRO A 4 26.79 3.74 18.00
C PRO A 4 25.62 4.18 17.11
N GLY A 5 24.47 4.47 17.70
CA GLY A 5 23.30 4.96 16.97
C GLY A 5 23.65 6.23 16.19
N ILE A 6 22.95 6.46 15.08
CA ILE A 6 23.13 7.65 14.25
C ILE A 6 22.62 8.87 15.04
N ASP A 7 23.41 9.97 15.07
CA ASP A 7 22.98 11.21 15.70
C ASP A 7 21.89 11.90 14.87
N LEU A 8 20.64 11.82 15.33
CA LEU A 8 19.47 12.42 14.68
C LEU A 8 19.12 13.82 15.22
N SER A 9 20.02 14.49 15.92
CA SER A 9 19.76 15.82 16.49
C SER A 9 19.57 16.91 15.43
N ARG A 10 20.28 16.82 14.29
CA ARG A 10 20.15 17.72 13.12
C ARG A 10 20.18 16.90 11.85
N VAL A 11 19.04 16.73 11.22
CA VAL A 11 18.88 15.87 10.03
C VAL A 11 18.56 16.71 8.80
N HIS A 12 19.31 16.47 7.71
CA HIS A 12 19.03 17.07 6.41
C HIS A 12 18.52 16.02 5.42
N LEU A 13 17.35 16.26 4.81
CA LEU A 13 16.71 15.29 3.90
C LEU A 13 16.70 15.84 2.46
N VAL A 14 17.37 15.12 1.55
CA VAL A 14 17.39 15.44 0.12
C VAL A 14 16.22 14.78 -0.58
N GLY A 15 15.34 15.57 -1.21
CA GLY A 15 14.04 15.12 -1.73
C GLY A 15 12.99 15.00 -0.65
N ILE A 16 12.97 15.95 0.30
CA ILE A 16 12.14 15.91 1.53
C ILE A 16 10.64 15.86 1.27
N GLY A 17 10.16 16.38 0.12
CA GLY A 17 8.74 16.37 -0.26
C GLY A 17 8.24 15.04 -0.82
N GLY A 18 9.11 14.06 -1.06
CA GLY A 18 8.72 12.71 -1.49
C GLY A 18 7.82 12.02 -0.45
N SER A 19 6.88 11.15 -0.90
CA SER A 19 5.87 10.54 -0.03
C SER A 19 6.46 9.83 1.19
N GLY A 20 7.49 9.01 1.02
CA GLY A 20 8.15 8.33 2.14
C GLY A 20 9.10 9.24 2.94
N MET A 21 9.73 10.25 2.30
CA MET A 21 10.64 11.17 2.96
C MET A 21 9.90 12.16 3.85
N SER A 22 8.76 12.69 3.39
CA SER A 22 7.95 13.64 4.17
C SER A 22 7.41 13.01 5.46
N GLY A 23 7.09 11.73 5.44
CA GLY A 23 6.65 10.98 6.62
C GLY A 23 7.73 10.91 7.70
N VAL A 24 8.95 10.44 7.35
CA VAL A 24 10.06 10.35 8.31
C VAL A 24 10.52 11.75 8.79
N ALA A 25 10.47 12.77 7.92
CA ALA A 25 10.73 14.15 8.31
C ALA A 25 9.76 14.64 9.38
N ARG A 26 8.47 14.32 9.25
CA ARG A 26 7.45 14.66 10.24
C ARG A 26 7.72 14.03 11.59
N ILE A 27 8.04 12.73 11.64
CA ILE A 27 8.38 12.03 12.87
C ILE A 27 9.60 12.66 13.55
N LEU A 28 10.63 13.05 12.78
CA LEU A 28 11.82 13.73 13.32
C LEU A 28 11.46 15.06 13.98
N ILE A 29 10.62 15.88 13.32
CA ILE A 29 10.15 17.16 13.87
C ILE A 29 9.38 16.93 15.18
N ASP A 30 8.44 15.98 15.17
CA ASP A 30 7.60 15.66 16.33
C ASP A 30 8.45 15.11 17.51
N ARG A 31 9.62 14.49 17.23
CA ARG A 31 10.63 14.08 18.22
C ARG A 31 11.56 15.21 18.68
N GLY A 32 11.43 16.42 18.11
CA GLY A 32 12.24 17.57 18.47
C GLY A 32 13.60 17.66 17.77
N SER A 33 13.85 16.89 16.73
CA SER A 33 15.03 17.03 15.88
C SER A 33 14.97 18.35 15.10
N VAL A 34 16.13 18.97 14.87
CA VAL A 34 16.24 20.08 13.90
C VAL A 34 16.27 19.50 12.50
N VAL A 35 15.23 19.75 11.72
CA VAL A 35 15.07 19.22 10.38
C VAL A 35 15.30 20.28 9.33
N SER A 36 16.18 19.99 8.37
CA SER A 36 16.33 20.74 7.13
C SER A 36 16.22 19.83 5.93
N GLY A 37 16.05 20.39 4.75
CA GLY A 37 16.01 19.59 3.54
C GLY A 37 15.88 20.42 2.27
N SER A 38 15.85 19.71 1.16
CA SER A 38 15.65 20.29 -0.16
C SER A 38 14.67 19.44 -0.97
N ASP A 39 14.00 20.08 -1.92
CA ASP A 39 13.20 19.38 -2.93
C ASP A 39 13.28 20.12 -4.26
N ALA A 40 13.13 19.41 -5.37
CA ALA A 40 13.12 20.00 -6.71
C ALA A 40 11.92 20.93 -6.95
N LYS A 41 10.83 20.76 -6.20
CA LYS A 41 9.55 21.48 -6.38
C LYS A 41 8.98 21.97 -5.06
N ASP A 42 8.35 23.14 -5.09
CA ASP A 42 7.46 23.59 -4.01
C ASP A 42 6.13 22.83 -4.07
N SER A 43 6.05 21.79 -3.27
CA SER A 43 4.89 20.89 -3.21
C SER A 43 4.10 21.06 -1.90
N ARG A 44 2.87 20.55 -1.86
CA ARG A 44 2.06 20.58 -0.63
C ARG A 44 2.77 19.91 0.56
N PRO A 45 3.41 18.73 0.44
CA PRO A 45 4.20 18.16 1.54
C PRO A 45 5.33 19.07 2.03
N VAL A 46 6.05 19.74 1.12
CA VAL A 46 7.11 20.70 1.47
C VAL A 46 6.55 21.81 2.36
N ARG A 47 5.47 22.47 1.93
CA ARG A 47 4.84 23.56 2.69
C ARG A 47 4.34 23.13 4.07
N LEU A 48 3.78 21.92 4.17
CA LEU A 48 3.32 21.37 5.45
C LEU A 48 4.47 21.11 6.42
N LEU A 49 5.63 20.65 5.92
CA LEU A 49 6.82 20.46 6.74
C LEU A 49 7.45 21.78 7.17
N GLU A 50 7.46 22.81 6.31
CA GLU A 50 7.89 24.17 6.70
C GLU A 50 7.00 24.74 7.80
N GLN A 51 5.67 24.60 7.68
CA GLN A 51 4.73 25.00 8.74
C GLN A 51 4.95 24.23 10.04
N ALA A 52 5.44 22.99 9.97
CA ALA A 52 5.79 22.17 11.12
C ALA A 52 7.16 22.52 11.71
N GLY A 53 7.94 23.42 11.09
CA GLY A 53 9.22 23.91 11.60
C GLY A 53 10.47 23.39 10.86
N ALA A 54 10.33 22.70 9.73
CA ALA A 54 11.47 22.33 8.91
C ALA A 54 12.03 23.53 8.12
N HIS A 55 13.35 23.56 7.91
CA HIS A 55 14.05 24.55 7.09
C HIS A 55 14.27 23.97 5.69
N ILE A 56 13.49 24.39 4.68
CA ILE A 56 13.50 23.75 3.36
C ILE A 56 13.95 24.74 2.28
N ALA A 57 14.77 24.25 1.35
CA ALA A 57 15.12 24.95 0.12
C ALA A 57 14.46 24.30 -1.09
N VAL A 58 13.97 25.09 -2.03
CA VAL A 58 13.54 24.60 -3.36
C VAL A 58 14.74 24.65 -4.30
N GLY A 59 15.08 23.51 -4.88
CA GLY A 59 16.32 23.30 -5.64
C GLY A 59 17.42 22.67 -4.79
N HIS A 60 18.34 21.99 -5.46
CA HIS A 60 19.47 21.30 -4.83
C HIS A 60 20.76 22.11 -4.96
N ASP A 61 21.36 22.50 -3.83
CA ASP A 61 22.61 23.26 -3.75
C ASP A 61 23.41 22.85 -2.51
N ALA A 62 24.74 22.79 -2.62
CA ALA A 62 25.63 22.44 -1.51
C ALA A 62 25.45 23.34 -0.27
N GLY A 63 25.08 24.62 -0.46
CA GLY A 63 24.79 25.57 0.61
C GLY A 63 23.57 25.21 1.46
N ASN A 64 22.67 24.35 0.96
CA ASN A 64 21.49 23.91 1.70
C ASN A 64 21.85 23.14 3.00
N LEU A 65 23.04 22.56 3.09
CA LEU A 65 23.52 21.93 4.33
C LEU A 65 23.69 22.93 5.49
N SER A 66 23.65 24.23 5.20
CA SER A 66 23.80 25.30 6.20
C SER A 66 22.51 26.05 6.53
N LEU A 67 21.32 25.57 6.06
CA LEU A 67 20.03 26.23 6.26
C LEU A 67 19.68 26.53 7.73
N THR A 68 20.15 25.71 8.66
CA THR A 68 19.92 25.89 10.11
C THR A 68 21.04 26.69 10.82
N GLY A 69 22.00 27.21 10.09
CA GLY A 69 23.20 27.89 10.65
C GLY A 69 24.26 26.94 11.20
N GLN A 70 24.00 25.65 11.28
CA GLN A 70 24.96 24.61 11.66
C GLN A 70 24.86 23.44 10.68
N PRO A 71 25.97 22.71 10.42
CA PRO A 71 25.91 21.53 9.55
C PRO A 71 25.05 20.43 10.18
N PRO A 72 24.36 19.60 9.35
CA PRO A 72 23.61 18.45 9.85
C PRO A 72 24.55 17.39 10.44
N THR A 73 24.04 16.59 11.36
CA THR A 73 24.74 15.42 11.90
C THR A 73 24.63 14.22 10.97
N VAL A 74 23.61 14.20 10.11
CA VAL A 74 23.36 13.17 9.11
C VAL A 74 22.57 13.75 7.93
N VAL A 75 22.86 13.26 6.73
CA VAL A 75 22.09 13.53 5.50
C VAL A 75 21.35 12.27 5.11
N VAL A 76 20.07 12.41 4.77
CA VAL A 76 19.20 11.30 4.37
C VAL A 76 18.76 11.48 2.94
N THR A 77 18.77 10.39 2.16
CA THR A 77 18.38 10.41 0.75
C THR A 77 17.66 9.13 0.34
N SER A 78 16.97 9.21 -0.80
CA SER A 78 16.45 8.07 -1.53
C SER A 78 17.31 7.85 -2.78
N PHE A 79 18.19 6.87 -2.76
CA PHE A 79 19.08 6.58 -3.89
C PHE A 79 18.35 6.17 -5.17
N ALA A 80 17.09 5.76 -5.07
CA ALA A 80 16.27 5.48 -6.24
C ALA A 80 15.82 6.75 -6.99
N ALA A 81 15.67 7.88 -6.26
CA ALA A 81 15.15 9.14 -6.80
C ALA A 81 16.22 10.24 -6.94
N ILE A 82 17.24 10.22 -6.09
CA ILE A 82 18.29 11.26 -6.04
C ILE A 82 19.61 10.72 -6.59
N PRO A 83 20.16 11.34 -7.64
CA PRO A 83 21.46 10.93 -8.22
C PRO A 83 22.61 11.05 -7.21
N GLN A 84 23.60 10.19 -7.35
CA GLN A 84 24.78 10.16 -6.47
C GLN A 84 25.66 11.41 -6.55
N ASP A 85 25.61 12.14 -7.66
CA ASP A 85 26.30 13.40 -7.94
C ASP A 85 25.51 14.65 -7.53
N ASN A 86 24.38 14.47 -6.83
CA ASN A 86 23.64 15.59 -6.25
C ASN A 86 24.56 16.46 -5.39
N PRO A 87 24.56 17.80 -5.55
CA PRO A 87 25.53 18.70 -4.91
C PRO A 87 25.52 18.63 -3.39
N GLU A 88 24.38 18.37 -2.76
CA GLU A 88 24.27 18.22 -1.31
C GLU A 88 24.89 16.90 -0.83
N LEU A 89 24.72 15.80 -1.57
CA LEU A 89 25.33 14.52 -1.24
C LEU A 89 26.87 14.57 -1.43
N VAL A 90 27.34 15.26 -2.45
CA VAL A 90 28.78 15.48 -2.67
C VAL A 90 29.35 16.31 -1.52
N ALA A 91 28.73 17.46 -1.19
CA ALA A 91 29.17 18.32 -0.12
C ALA A 91 29.17 17.61 1.25
N ALA A 92 28.17 16.79 1.53
CA ALA A 92 28.09 16.00 2.76
C ALA A 92 29.30 15.04 2.88
N ARG A 93 29.64 14.31 1.82
CA ARG A 93 30.82 13.41 1.78
C ARG A 93 32.12 14.17 1.98
N ASP A 94 32.27 15.31 1.30
CA ASP A 94 33.49 16.16 1.39
C ASP A 94 33.71 16.71 2.81
N HIS A 95 32.59 16.96 3.56
CA HIS A 95 32.64 17.41 4.94
C HIS A 95 32.63 16.27 5.97
N GLY A 96 32.66 15.00 5.52
CA GLY A 96 32.62 13.83 6.41
C GLY A 96 31.31 13.65 7.15
N ILE A 97 30.21 14.21 6.64
CA ILE A 97 28.87 14.02 7.20
C ILE A 97 28.30 12.69 6.69
N PRO A 98 27.81 11.79 7.57
CA PRO A 98 27.21 10.53 7.15
C PRO A 98 26.05 10.76 6.20
N VAL A 99 25.98 9.97 5.13
CA VAL A 99 24.86 9.93 4.19
C VAL A 99 24.21 8.55 4.30
N ILE A 100 22.94 8.52 4.68
CA ILE A 100 22.18 7.29 4.90
C ILE A 100 20.95 7.22 4.02
N ARG A 101 20.41 6.02 3.86
CA ARG A 101 19.14 5.80 3.16
C ARG A 101 17.94 6.12 4.05
N ARG A 102 16.80 6.44 3.45
CA ARG A 102 15.52 6.58 4.16
C ARG A 102 15.18 5.35 5.01
N SER A 103 15.45 4.14 4.50
CA SER A 103 15.20 2.89 5.22
C SER A 103 16.08 2.73 6.47
N GLU A 104 17.34 3.19 6.40
CA GLU A 104 18.26 3.19 7.57
C GLU A 104 17.78 4.21 8.63
N LEU A 105 17.33 5.40 8.20
CA LEU A 105 16.67 6.35 9.11
C LEU A 105 15.43 5.74 9.75
N LEU A 106 14.57 5.05 8.97
CA LEU A 106 13.37 4.42 9.51
C LEU A 106 13.72 3.34 10.56
N ALA A 107 14.79 2.56 10.33
CA ALA A 107 15.29 1.58 11.31
C ALA A 107 15.71 2.27 12.62
N GLU A 108 16.42 3.41 12.55
CA GLU A 108 16.80 4.20 13.74
C GLU A 108 15.59 4.79 14.46
N LEU A 109 14.57 5.25 13.71
CA LEU A 109 13.33 5.78 14.29
C LEU A 109 12.51 4.68 15.01
N MET A 110 12.59 3.43 14.55
CA MET A 110 11.92 2.28 15.16
C MET A 110 12.71 1.69 16.36
N ALA A 111 13.97 2.08 16.53
CA ALA A 111 14.82 1.53 17.59
C ALA A 111 14.21 1.78 18.99
N GLY A 112 14.11 0.70 19.78
CA GLY A 112 13.53 0.74 21.11
C GLY A 112 12.00 0.67 21.18
N SER A 113 11.31 0.67 20.03
CA SER A 113 9.86 0.42 19.94
C SER A 113 9.58 -1.04 19.59
N ARG A 114 8.39 -1.52 19.95
CA ARG A 114 7.85 -2.78 19.41
C ARG A 114 7.55 -2.58 17.92
N GLN A 115 8.25 -3.29 17.07
CA GLN A 115 8.12 -3.15 15.62
C GLN A 115 7.04 -4.08 15.07
N VAL A 116 5.97 -3.49 14.50
CA VAL A 116 4.88 -4.20 13.81
C VAL A 116 5.01 -3.88 12.32
N LEU A 117 5.52 -4.83 11.55
CA LEU A 117 5.95 -4.59 10.18
C LEU A 117 5.17 -5.44 9.17
N PHE A 118 4.76 -4.81 8.08
CA PHE A 118 3.98 -5.42 7.02
C PHE A 118 4.81 -5.52 5.73
N ALA A 119 5.12 -6.74 5.33
CA ALA A 119 5.80 -7.10 4.10
C ALA A 119 4.87 -7.85 3.15
N GLY A 120 5.32 -8.07 1.93
CA GLY A 120 4.60 -8.79 0.89
C GLY A 120 4.59 -8.01 -0.41
N THR A 121 4.36 -8.65 -1.52
CA THR A 121 4.36 -8.00 -2.83
C THR A 121 3.21 -6.99 -2.93
N HIS A 122 2.00 -7.39 -2.52
CA HIS A 122 0.77 -6.59 -2.58
C HIS A 122 0.10 -6.42 -1.22
N GLY A 123 -0.71 -5.37 -1.07
CA GLY A 123 -1.55 -5.16 0.12
C GLY A 123 -0.87 -4.48 1.31
N LYS A 124 0.46 -4.28 1.31
CA LYS A 124 1.21 -3.66 2.41
C LYS A 124 0.55 -2.39 2.95
N THR A 125 0.34 -1.40 2.09
CA THR A 125 -0.20 -0.09 2.47
C THR A 125 -1.58 -0.18 3.10
N SER A 126 -2.49 -0.95 2.50
CA SER A 126 -3.86 -1.12 3.02
C SER A 126 -3.84 -1.82 4.37
N THR A 127 -3.05 -2.91 4.51
CA THR A 127 -2.95 -3.68 5.76
C THR A 127 -2.32 -2.86 6.88
N THR A 128 -1.21 -2.17 6.60
CA THR A 128 -0.55 -1.27 7.57
C THR A 128 -1.50 -0.17 8.03
N SER A 129 -2.24 0.42 7.09
CA SER A 129 -3.21 1.49 7.38
C SER A 129 -4.37 1.02 8.24
N MET A 130 -4.92 -0.17 7.96
CA MET A 130 -5.97 -0.81 8.78
C MET A 130 -5.45 -1.08 10.20
N ALA A 131 -4.23 -1.63 10.32
CA ALA A 131 -3.61 -1.88 11.62
C ALA A 131 -3.41 -0.60 12.43
N VAL A 132 -2.93 0.48 11.79
CA VAL A 132 -2.77 1.78 12.45
C VAL A 132 -4.10 2.31 12.98
N VAL A 133 -5.14 2.35 12.16
CA VAL A 133 -6.48 2.84 12.56
C VAL A 133 -7.05 1.98 13.69
N ALA A 134 -6.93 0.65 13.58
CA ALA A 134 -7.39 -0.28 14.60
C ALA A 134 -6.66 -0.12 15.93
N MET A 135 -5.33 0.01 15.90
CA MET A 135 -4.51 0.22 17.09
C MET A 135 -4.77 1.59 17.75
N GLN A 136 -4.99 2.64 16.95
CA GLN A 136 -5.41 3.95 17.49
C GLN A 136 -6.77 3.88 18.17
N ALA A 137 -7.75 3.19 17.57
CA ALA A 137 -9.07 2.97 18.16
C ALA A 137 -9.01 2.15 19.46
N ALA A 138 -8.03 1.25 19.58
CA ALA A 138 -7.73 0.50 20.79
C ALA A 138 -6.92 1.31 21.85
N GLY A 139 -6.62 2.58 21.57
CA GLY A 139 -5.90 3.45 22.50
C GLY A 139 -4.39 3.19 22.62
N LEU A 140 -3.81 2.44 21.68
CA LEU A 140 -2.39 2.11 21.68
C LEU A 140 -1.50 3.27 21.19
N ASP A 141 -2.06 4.22 20.43
CA ASP A 141 -1.38 5.39 19.86
C ASP A 141 0.03 5.07 19.29
N PRO A 142 0.13 4.17 18.28
CA PRO A 142 1.43 3.79 17.74
C PRO A 142 2.08 4.93 16.94
N SER A 143 3.41 5.00 16.95
CA SER A 143 4.12 5.72 15.90
C SER A 143 3.95 4.95 14.59
N PHE A 144 3.85 5.63 13.44
CA PHE A 144 3.73 4.93 12.16
C PHE A 144 4.33 5.70 10.98
N ALA A 145 4.73 4.94 9.95
CA ALA A 145 5.11 5.44 8.64
C ALA A 145 4.50 4.53 7.55
N ILE A 146 3.62 5.08 6.71
CA ILE A 146 2.85 4.37 5.69
C ILE A 146 3.20 4.94 4.32
N GLY A 147 3.22 4.11 3.27
CA GLY A 147 3.46 4.53 1.89
C GLY A 147 2.32 5.37 1.29
N GLY A 148 1.10 5.21 1.80
CA GLY A 148 -0.11 5.93 1.42
C GLY A 148 -0.56 6.94 2.48
N GLN A 149 -1.56 7.75 2.13
CA GLN A 149 -2.15 8.75 3.02
C GLN A 149 -3.51 8.27 3.53
N LEU A 150 -3.70 8.21 4.84
CA LEU A 150 -4.99 7.87 5.46
C LEU A 150 -6.05 8.89 5.09
N ASN A 151 -7.22 8.45 4.61
CA ASN A 151 -8.27 9.36 4.15
C ASN A 151 -8.77 10.30 5.25
N LYS A 152 -9.11 9.79 6.44
CA LYS A 152 -9.65 10.56 7.55
C LYS A 152 -8.62 11.49 8.20
N ALA A 153 -7.39 10.99 8.40
CA ALA A 153 -6.34 11.76 9.09
C ALA A 153 -5.54 12.67 8.14
N GLY A 154 -5.56 12.39 6.82
CA GLY A 154 -4.80 13.14 5.84
C GLY A 154 -3.29 13.08 6.02
N THR A 155 -2.77 12.08 6.77
CA THR A 155 -1.36 11.90 7.07
C THR A 155 -0.88 10.50 6.70
N ASN A 156 0.40 10.38 6.43
CA ASN A 156 1.09 9.11 6.17
C ASN A 156 2.11 8.76 7.27
N ALA A 157 2.25 9.60 8.28
CA ALA A 157 3.16 9.36 9.38
C ALA A 157 2.71 10.10 10.65
N HIS A 158 3.06 9.54 11.80
CA HIS A 158 2.75 10.09 13.11
C HIS A 158 3.78 9.59 14.13
N HIS A 159 4.14 10.46 15.08
CA HIS A 159 4.86 10.07 16.27
C HIS A 159 3.87 9.90 17.42
N GLY A 160 3.50 8.65 17.70
CA GLY A 160 2.58 8.30 18.77
C GLY A 160 3.26 8.28 20.14
N THR A 161 2.46 8.24 21.20
CA THR A 161 2.90 8.13 22.60
C THR A 161 3.00 6.68 23.06
N GLY A 162 2.52 5.72 22.28
CA GLY A 162 2.60 4.29 22.56
C GLY A 162 3.98 3.70 22.34
N ASP A 163 4.15 2.45 22.75
CA ASP A 163 5.40 1.71 22.66
C ASP A 163 5.65 1.04 21.30
N SER A 164 4.67 1.06 20.41
CA SER A 164 4.72 0.39 19.12
C SER A 164 5.05 1.33 17.96
N PHE A 165 5.78 0.82 17.00
CA PHE A 165 6.00 1.47 15.70
C PHE A 165 5.47 0.57 14.58
N VAL A 166 4.55 1.09 13.79
CA VAL A 166 3.88 0.38 12.69
C VAL A 166 4.42 0.91 11.36
N ALA A 167 4.94 0.04 10.50
CA ALA A 167 5.48 0.46 9.22
C ALA A 167 5.37 -0.62 8.14
N GLU A 168 5.45 -0.18 6.88
CA GLU A 168 5.68 -1.06 5.75
C GLU A 168 7.15 -1.48 5.70
N ALA A 169 7.38 -2.77 5.46
CA ALA A 169 8.69 -3.35 5.22
C ALA A 169 8.83 -3.59 3.70
N ASP A 170 9.52 -2.66 3.05
CA ASP A 170 9.67 -2.65 1.58
C ASP A 170 10.70 -3.69 1.14
N GLU A 171 10.25 -4.64 0.32
CA GLU A 171 11.07 -5.71 -0.24
C GLU A 171 11.82 -5.31 -1.52
N SER A 172 11.37 -4.24 -2.21
CA SER A 172 11.80 -3.90 -3.57
C SER A 172 13.31 -3.72 -3.75
N ASP A 173 14.02 -3.32 -2.69
CA ASP A 173 15.47 -3.11 -2.65
C ASP A 173 16.14 -3.86 -1.48
N ALA A 174 15.45 -4.85 -0.90
CA ALA A 174 15.85 -5.62 0.28
C ALA A 174 16.07 -4.77 1.55
N SER A 175 15.55 -3.53 1.60
CA SER A 175 15.72 -2.64 2.75
C SER A 175 15.04 -3.16 4.02
N LEU A 176 14.03 -4.01 3.90
CA LEU A 176 13.37 -4.68 5.03
C LEU A 176 14.34 -5.49 5.90
N LEU A 177 15.46 -5.96 5.36
CA LEU A 177 16.48 -6.72 6.12
C LEU A 177 17.20 -5.85 7.17
N GLY A 178 17.05 -4.55 7.13
CA GLY A 178 17.55 -3.62 8.15
C GLY A 178 16.72 -3.59 9.44
N TYR A 179 15.53 -4.20 9.45
CA TYR A 179 14.57 -4.12 10.56
C TYR A 179 14.65 -5.35 11.48
N ARG A 180 14.02 -5.24 12.67
CA ARG A 180 13.94 -6.33 13.66
C ARG A 180 12.52 -6.41 14.23
N PRO A 181 11.58 -6.98 13.47
CA PRO A 181 10.17 -6.99 13.86
C PRO A 181 9.88 -7.86 15.10
N ASP A 182 8.99 -7.37 15.95
CA ASP A 182 8.33 -8.18 16.98
C ASP A 182 7.08 -8.86 16.40
N VAL A 183 6.44 -8.23 15.41
CA VAL A 183 5.39 -8.82 14.59
C VAL A 183 5.73 -8.54 13.13
N ALA A 184 6.05 -9.57 12.37
CA ALA A 184 6.27 -9.53 10.93
C ALA A 184 5.08 -10.14 10.21
N VAL A 185 4.35 -9.35 9.44
CA VAL A 185 3.24 -9.83 8.61
C VAL A 185 3.71 -9.98 7.16
N VAL A 186 3.45 -11.11 6.53
CA VAL A 186 3.67 -11.34 5.10
C VAL A 186 2.33 -11.62 4.43
N THR A 187 1.89 -10.68 3.59
CA THR A 187 0.57 -10.73 2.95
C THR A 187 0.51 -11.70 1.78
N ASN A 188 1.50 -11.68 0.93
CA ASN A 188 1.66 -12.55 -0.24
C ASN A 188 3.10 -12.43 -0.77
N ILE A 189 3.52 -13.40 -1.57
CA ILE A 189 4.84 -13.39 -2.23
C ILE A 189 4.64 -13.77 -3.69
N GLU A 190 4.65 -12.79 -4.55
CA GLU A 190 4.59 -12.94 -6.02
C GLU A 190 5.85 -12.38 -6.66
N PRO A 191 6.38 -12.95 -7.75
CA PRO A 191 7.55 -12.41 -8.41
C PRO A 191 7.33 -10.97 -8.87
N ASP A 192 8.11 -10.05 -8.34
CA ASP A 192 8.19 -8.64 -8.77
C ASP A 192 9.64 -8.15 -8.61
N HIS A 193 9.93 -6.93 -9.01
CA HIS A 193 11.24 -6.29 -8.86
C HIS A 193 12.43 -7.10 -9.41
N LEU A 194 12.22 -7.87 -10.50
CA LEU A 194 13.27 -8.69 -11.10
C LEU A 194 14.36 -7.84 -11.77
N ASP A 195 14.11 -6.56 -12.00
CA ASP A 195 15.14 -5.57 -12.36
C ASP A 195 16.22 -5.43 -11.28
N TYR A 196 15.86 -5.57 -10.00
CA TYR A 196 16.76 -5.57 -8.86
C TYR A 196 17.28 -6.98 -8.52
N PHE A 197 16.40 -7.94 -8.31
CA PHE A 197 16.75 -9.28 -7.80
C PHE A 197 17.30 -10.25 -8.84
N LYS A 198 17.04 -10.01 -10.14
CA LYS A 198 17.48 -10.84 -11.28
C LYS A 198 16.82 -12.21 -11.39
N THR A 199 16.43 -12.85 -10.30
CA THR A 199 15.74 -14.16 -10.30
C THR A 199 14.61 -14.18 -9.28
N GLN A 200 13.60 -15.04 -9.50
CA GLN A 200 12.49 -15.23 -8.57
C GLN A 200 12.98 -15.82 -7.23
N GLU A 201 13.94 -16.75 -7.29
CA GLU A 201 14.52 -17.35 -6.09
C GLU A 201 15.19 -16.31 -5.18
N ALA A 202 15.92 -15.35 -5.77
CA ALA A 202 16.54 -14.28 -5.00
C ALA A 202 15.48 -13.34 -4.38
N TYR A 203 14.39 -13.08 -5.10
CA TYR A 203 13.26 -12.33 -4.58
C TYR A 203 12.56 -13.05 -3.41
N PHE A 204 12.30 -14.36 -3.55
CA PHE A 204 11.70 -15.17 -2.48
C PHE A 204 12.62 -15.29 -1.26
N GLN A 205 13.93 -15.39 -1.49
CA GLN A 205 14.91 -15.48 -0.41
C GLN A 205 14.89 -14.28 0.51
N VAL A 206 14.60 -13.06 0.00
CA VAL A 206 14.54 -11.86 0.84
C VAL A 206 13.45 -11.96 1.92
N PHE A 207 12.33 -12.61 1.63
CA PHE A 207 11.29 -12.84 2.64
C PHE A 207 11.71 -13.89 3.68
N ALA A 208 12.45 -14.92 3.24
CA ALA A 208 13.01 -15.90 4.17
C ALA A 208 14.04 -15.26 5.12
N ASP A 209 14.92 -14.41 4.57
CA ASP A 209 15.90 -13.65 5.36
C ASP A 209 15.22 -12.62 6.29
N PHE A 210 14.11 -12.03 5.85
CA PHE A 210 13.30 -11.13 6.70
C PHE A 210 12.63 -11.87 7.85
N ALA A 211 12.10 -13.08 7.61
CA ALA A 211 11.53 -13.91 8.66
C ALA A 211 12.56 -14.20 9.76
N GLU A 212 13.84 -14.43 9.40
CA GLU A 212 14.93 -14.63 10.36
C GLU A 212 15.28 -13.36 11.17
N ARG A 213 14.74 -12.18 10.80
CA ARG A 213 14.91 -10.93 11.56
C ARG A 213 13.90 -10.77 12.69
N VAL A 214 12.85 -11.60 12.73
CA VAL A 214 11.87 -11.60 13.83
C VAL A 214 12.59 -11.83 15.15
N THR A 215 12.23 -11.04 16.19
CA THR A 215 12.84 -11.15 17.51
C THR A 215 12.50 -12.52 18.16
N ASP A 216 13.30 -12.96 19.14
CA ASP A 216 13.12 -14.29 19.79
C ASP A 216 11.72 -14.46 20.43
N SER A 217 11.09 -13.35 20.86
CA SER A 217 9.73 -13.33 21.42
C SER A 217 8.67 -12.89 20.42
N GLY A 218 9.07 -12.65 19.18
CA GLY A 218 8.21 -12.13 18.12
C GLY A 218 7.43 -13.23 17.39
N HIS A 219 6.57 -12.80 16.47
CA HIS A 219 5.73 -13.68 15.66
C HIS A 219 5.89 -13.37 14.18
N LEU A 220 6.02 -14.40 13.37
CA LEU A 220 5.81 -14.33 11.92
C LEU A 220 4.33 -14.63 11.64
N VAL A 221 3.65 -13.72 10.95
CA VAL A 221 2.24 -13.85 10.56
C VAL A 221 2.18 -13.98 9.04
N VAL A 222 1.57 -15.04 8.52
CA VAL A 222 1.54 -15.34 7.08
C VAL A 222 0.12 -15.56 6.57
N CYS A 223 -0.16 -15.08 5.36
CA CYS A 223 -1.38 -15.39 4.64
C CYS A 223 -1.37 -16.83 4.16
N LEU A 224 -2.39 -17.60 4.52
CA LEU A 224 -2.51 -19.01 4.10
C LEU A 224 -3.26 -19.19 2.77
N ASP A 225 -3.88 -18.13 2.27
CA ASP A 225 -4.48 -18.11 0.93
C ASP A 225 -3.45 -17.83 -0.18
N ASP A 226 -2.22 -17.44 0.19
CA ASP A 226 -1.07 -17.33 -0.71
C ASP A 226 -0.10 -18.50 -0.48
N ASP A 227 0.09 -19.34 -1.50
CA ASP A 227 0.88 -20.56 -1.38
C ASP A 227 2.36 -20.31 -1.06
N ASN A 228 2.92 -19.18 -1.53
CA ASN A 228 4.32 -18.83 -1.26
C ASN A 228 4.51 -18.30 0.17
N ALA A 229 3.60 -17.46 0.66
CA ALA A 229 3.61 -16.99 2.04
C ALA A 229 3.35 -18.17 3.02
N ALA A 230 2.41 -19.07 2.71
CA ALA A 230 2.19 -20.29 3.47
C ALA A 230 3.43 -21.20 3.48
N GLY A 231 4.08 -21.37 2.32
CA GLY A 231 5.35 -22.11 2.20
C GLY A 231 6.47 -21.51 3.04
N LEU A 232 6.60 -20.17 3.08
CA LEU A 232 7.51 -19.46 3.98
C LEU A 232 7.18 -19.76 5.44
N GLY A 233 5.90 -19.69 5.82
CA GLY A 233 5.42 -19.97 7.16
C GLY A 233 5.72 -21.39 7.60
N SER A 234 5.46 -22.40 6.76
CA SER A 234 5.77 -23.82 7.03
C SER A 234 7.26 -24.03 7.26
N GLN A 235 8.13 -23.43 6.42
CA GLN A 235 9.58 -23.52 6.59
C GLN A 235 10.06 -22.86 7.88
N ALA A 236 9.51 -21.70 8.24
CA ALA A 236 9.85 -21.01 9.48
C ALA A 236 9.38 -21.79 10.72
N ALA A 237 8.16 -22.33 10.70
CA ALA A 237 7.63 -23.18 11.77
C ALA A 237 8.46 -24.46 11.98
N ALA A 238 8.92 -25.11 10.91
CA ALA A 238 9.79 -26.26 10.96
C ALA A 238 11.17 -25.97 11.60
N ARG A 239 11.61 -24.70 11.56
CA ARG A 239 12.83 -24.20 12.25
C ARG A 239 12.57 -23.79 13.70
N GLY A 240 11.32 -23.91 14.19
CA GLY A 240 10.95 -23.58 15.57
C GLY A 240 10.59 -22.12 15.80
N MET A 241 10.35 -21.33 14.75
CA MET A 241 9.84 -19.97 14.88
C MET A 241 8.38 -19.96 15.33
N ALA A 242 7.96 -18.93 16.05
CA ALA A 242 6.56 -18.69 16.37
C ALA A 242 5.85 -18.14 15.11
N VAL A 243 5.11 -19.01 14.43
CA VAL A 243 4.37 -18.69 13.20
C VAL A 243 2.88 -18.79 13.44
N LEU A 244 2.13 -17.79 12.98
CA LEU A 244 0.67 -17.75 13.00
C LEU A 244 0.15 -17.52 11.58
N GLY A 245 -0.85 -18.32 11.18
CA GLY A 245 -1.52 -18.17 9.91
C GLY A 245 -2.82 -17.39 10.00
N TYR A 246 -3.12 -16.63 8.98
CA TYR A 246 -4.46 -16.06 8.76
C TYR A 246 -4.96 -16.39 7.36
N GLY A 247 -6.27 -16.45 7.19
CA GLY A 247 -6.87 -16.73 5.88
C GLY A 247 -8.26 -17.32 5.98
N THR A 248 -8.75 -17.83 4.86
CA THR A 248 -10.05 -18.51 4.77
C THR A 248 -10.01 -19.86 5.49
N THR A 249 -11.19 -20.39 5.87
CA THR A 249 -11.32 -21.74 6.43
C THR A 249 -10.65 -22.81 5.54
N ALA A 250 -10.79 -22.68 4.21
CA ALA A 250 -10.20 -23.59 3.26
C ALA A 250 -8.67 -23.53 3.28
N ALA A 251 -8.09 -22.33 3.39
CA ALA A 251 -6.65 -22.12 3.47
C ALA A 251 -6.06 -22.72 4.77
N LEU A 252 -6.70 -22.48 5.91
CA LEU A 252 -6.27 -23.07 7.18
C LEU A 252 -6.30 -24.61 7.14
N GLN A 253 -7.26 -25.21 6.46
CA GLN A 253 -7.34 -26.66 6.28
C GLN A 253 -6.23 -27.24 5.39
N ARG A 254 -5.75 -26.45 4.40
CA ARG A 254 -4.62 -26.85 3.53
C ARG A 254 -3.28 -26.81 4.25
N HIS A 255 -3.15 -25.95 5.28
CA HIS A 255 -1.88 -25.72 5.99
C HIS A 255 -2.00 -26.01 7.50
N PRO A 256 -2.28 -27.29 7.88
CA PRO A 256 -2.48 -27.68 9.29
C PRO A 256 -1.19 -27.67 10.13
N ASP A 257 -0.04 -27.52 9.51
CA ASP A 257 1.29 -27.39 10.11
C ASP A 257 1.56 -25.98 10.65
N ILE A 258 0.75 -24.98 10.25
CA ILE A 258 0.83 -23.62 10.76
C ILE A 258 -0.27 -23.38 11.79
N ALA A 259 0.08 -22.84 12.95
CA ALA A 259 -0.89 -22.52 13.99
C ALA A 259 -1.87 -21.43 13.51
N PRO A 260 -3.18 -21.61 13.65
CA PRO A 260 -4.15 -20.59 13.27
C PRO A 260 -4.07 -19.37 14.17
N GLY A 261 -4.10 -18.17 13.57
CA GLY A 261 -4.23 -16.89 14.25
C GLY A 261 -5.61 -16.30 14.04
N VAL A 262 -5.98 -16.01 12.77
CA VAL A 262 -7.31 -15.53 12.37
C VAL A 262 -7.84 -16.34 11.20
N GLU A 263 -9.07 -16.84 11.34
CA GLU A 263 -9.82 -17.56 10.32
C GLU A 263 -10.98 -16.69 9.81
N ILE A 264 -11.05 -16.43 8.52
CA ILE A 264 -12.24 -15.82 7.89
C ILE A 264 -13.24 -16.93 7.62
N THR A 265 -14.38 -16.89 8.32
CA THR A 265 -15.44 -17.88 8.23
C THR A 265 -16.59 -17.44 7.33
N GLY A 266 -16.68 -16.14 7.02
CA GLY A 266 -17.70 -15.58 6.13
C GLY A 266 -17.28 -14.23 5.56
N LEU A 267 -17.67 -14.01 4.32
CA LEU A 267 -17.52 -12.73 3.62
C LEU A 267 -18.80 -12.47 2.83
N ARG A 268 -19.47 -11.36 3.14
CA ARG A 268 -20.67 -10.91 2.45
C ARG A 268 -20.45 -9.50 1.89
N PRO A 269 -20.40 -9.33 0.56
CA PRO A 269 -20.37 -8.00 -0.06
C PRO A 269 -21.61 -7.17 0.31
N THR A 270 -21.42 -5.85 0.43
CA THR A 270 -22.48 -4.86 0.65
C THR A 270 -22.28 -3.69 -0.35
N GLU A 271 -23.25 -2.80 -0.47
CA GLU A 271 -23.13 -1.60 -1.33
C GLU A 271 -21.89 -0.74 -1.02
N THR A 272 -21.47 -0.71 0.23
CA THR A 272 -20.40 0.20 0.72
C THR A 272 -19.16 -0.51 1.20
N GLY A 273 -19.07 -1.83 1.00
CA GLY A 273 -17.92 -2.60 1.46
C GLY A 273 -18.22 -4.08 1.64
N SER A 274 -17.86 -4.63 2.80
CA SER A 274 -18.04 -6.06 3.13
C SER A 274 -18.39 -6.26 4.60
N GLU A 275 -19.23 -7.25 4.89
CA GLU A 275 -19.38 -7.84 6.23
C GLU A 275 -18.48 -9.08 6.33
N ILE A 276 -17.65 -9.12 7.36
CA ILE A 276 -16.64 -10.15 7.56
C ILE A 276 -16.88 -10.84 8.89
N SER A 277 -16.97 -12.17 8.87
CA SER A 277 -17.02 -13.02 10.07
C SER A 277 -15.70 -13.72 10.25
N VAL A 278 -15.16 -13.70 11.46
CA VAL A 278 -13.85 -14.27 11.79
C VAL A 278 -13.89 -15.09 13.06
N ARG A 279 -12.90 -16.00 13.19
CA ARG A 279 -12.49 -16.66 14.44
C ARG A 279 -11.08 -16.25 14.80
N LEU A 280 -10.91 -15.69 15.99
CA LEU A 280 -9.60 -15.38 16.54
C LEU A 280 -9.15 -16.55 17.43
N TRP A 281 -8.01 -17.15 17.10
CA TRP A 281 -7.48 -18.36 17.73
C TRP A 281 -6.41 -18.12 18.78
N VAL A 282 -5.98 -16.88 18.97
CA VAL A 282 -4.88 -16.51 19.88
C VAL A 282 -5.26 -15.28 20.73
N ASP A 283 -4.63 -15.19 21.90
CA ASP A 283 -4.68 -13.99 22.74
C ASP A 283 -3.61 -12.95 22.31
N GLY A 284 -3.56 -11.82 23.01
CA GLY A 284 -2.59 -10.74 22.77
C GLY A 284 -1.12 -11.11 22.98
N ARG A 285 -0.83 -12.33 23.39
CA ARG A 285 0.54 -12.89 23.52
C ARG A 285 0.84 -13.91 22.44
N GLY A 286 -0.08 -14.11 21.49
CA GLY A 286 0.02 -15.18 20.50
C GLY A 286 -0.19 -16.59 21.07
N THR A 287 -0.70 -16.68 22.31
CA THR A 287 -0.99 -17.98 22.91
C THR A 287 -2.30 -18.51 22.37
N ARG A 288 -2.28 -19.77 21.92
CA ARG A 288 -3.49 -20.41 21.39
C ARG A 288 -4.57 -20.51 22.46
N LEU A 289 -5.77 -20.07 22.12
CA LEU A 289 -6.97 -20.20 22.92
C LEU A 289 -7.51 -21.65 22.87
N ALA A 290 -8.16 -22.10 23.94
CA ALA A 290 -8.82 -23.41 23.96
C ALA A 290 -9.99 -23.49 22.98
N GLU A 291 -10.73 -22.38 22.87
CA GLU A 291 -11.80 -22.15 21.88
C GLU A 291 -11.57 -20.79 21.23
N PRO A 292 -11.82 -20.63 19.92
CA PRO A 292 -11.65 -19.35 19.25
C PRO A 292 -12.74 -18.37 19.67
N VAL A 293 -12.42 -17.07 19.62
CA VAL A 293 -13.38 -15.99 19.79
C VAL A 293 -14.02 -15.70 18.45
N GLU A 294 -15.36 -15.84 18.34
CA GLU A 294 -16.10 -15.49 17.13
C GLU A 294 -16.44 -14.01 17.13
N GLN A 295 -16.14 -13.35 16.01
CA GLN A 295 -16.37 -11.93 15.83
C GLN A 295 -16.91 -11.65 14.42
N ALA A 296 -17.57 -10.49 14.26
CA ALA A 296 -17.99 -9.98 12.97
C ALA A 296 -17.88 -8.46 12.93
N TYR A 297 -17.51 -7.91 11.77
CA TYR A 297 -17.41 -6.48 11.57
C TYR A 297 -17.71 -6.10 10.12
N ALA A 298 -18.13 -4.84 9.93
CA ALA A 298 -18.25 -4.24 8.61
C ALA A 298 -16.93 -3.52 8.27
N LEU A 299 -16.45 -3.73 7.06
CA LEU A 299 -15.30 -3.02 6.49
C LEU A 299 -15.80 -2.16 5.32
N ALA A 300 -15.55 -0.86 5.34
CA ALA A 300 -15.96 0.07 4.28
C ALA A 300 -15.13 -0.07 2.99
N MET A 301 -14.64 -1.27 2.71
CA MET A 301 -13.84 -1.60 1.53
C MET A 301 -14.31 -2.95 0.99
N PRO A 302 -14.60 -3.05 -0.33
CA PRO A 302 -15.03 -4.30 -0.94
C PRO A 302 -13.84 -5.21 -1.29
N GLY A 303 -14.14 -6.50 -1.46
CA GLY A 303 -13.22 -7.48 -2.03
C GLY A 303 -12.56 -8.40 -1.00
N GLU A 304 -12.32 -9.63 -1.45
CA GLU A 304 -11.71 -10.68 -0.64
C GLU A 304 -10.29 -10.30 -0.17
N HIS A 305 -9.51 -9.65 -1.04
CA HIS A 305 -8.18 -9.16 -0.68
C HIS A 305 -8.21 -8.14 0.47
N MET A 306 -9.25 -7.30 0.56
CA MET A 306 -9.41 -6.37 1.68
C MET A 306 -9.85 -7.09 2.96
N ALA A 307 -10.63 -8.15 2.86
CA ALA A 307 -10.96 -9.01 3.99
C ALA A 307 -9.70 -9.72 4.54
N LEU A 308 -8.85 -10.26 3.67
CA LEU A 308 -7.56 -10.84 4.05
C LEU A 308 -6.63 -9.80 4.71
N ASN A 309 -6.52 -8.60 4.12
CA ASN A 309 -5.74 -7.50 4.71
C ASN A 309 -6.25 -7.11 6.11
N SER A 310 -7.58 -7.08 6.30
CA SER A 310 -8.18 -6.75 7.60
C SER A 310 -7.96 -7.85 8.65
N ALA A 311 -7.97 -9.11 8.24
CA ALA A 311 -7.65 -10.24 9.13
C ALA A 311 -6.18 -10.21 9.59
N ALA A 312 -5.26 -9.85 8.70
CA ALA A 312 -3.85 -9.60 9.04
C ALA A 312 -3.69 -8.44 10.03
N ALA A 313 -4.40 -7.33 9.77
CA ALA A 313 -4.39 -6.14 10.63
C ALA A 313 -4.98 -6.44 12.02
N LEU A 314 -6.06 -7.24 12.09
CA LEU A 314 -6.64 -7.74 13.34
C LEU A 314 -5.60 -8.50 14.16
N LEU A 315 -4.98 -9.51 13.54
CA LEU A 315 -4.00 -10.35 14.23
C LEU A 315 -2.80 -9.53 14.71
N ALA A 316 -2.26 -8.65 13.85
CA ALA A 316 -1.14 -7.79 14.21
C ALA A 316 -1.49 -6.83 15.35
N GLY A 317 -2.69 -6.23 15.35
CA GLY A 317 -3.16 -5.32 16.40
C GLY A 317 -3.34 -6.02 17.75
N VAL A 318 -3.88 -7.24 17.76
CA VAL A 318 -4.00 -8.08 18.95
C VAL A 318 -2.62 -8.45 19.50
N LEU A 319 -1.69 -8.88 18.63
CA LEU A 319 -0.30 -9.20 19.02
C LEU A 319 0.47 -7.96 19.51
N ALA A 320 0.11 -6.78 19.06
CA ALA A 320 0.66 -5.52 19.57
C ALA A 320 0.11 -5.14 20.96
N GLY A 321 -0.87 -5.86 21.48
CA GLY A 321 -1.45 -5.67 22.81
C GLY A 321 -2.82 -4.99 22.82
N GLY A 322 -3.45 -4.80 21.66
CA GLY A 322 -4.83 -4.32 21.58
C GLY A 322 -5.84 -5.36 22.04
N GLY A 323 -6.93 -4.93 22.67
CA GLY A 323 -8.07 -5.79 22.92
C GLY A 323 -8.76 -6.15 21.59
N ASP A 324 -9.22 -7.38 21.46
CA ASP A 324 -9.86 -7.88 20.23
C ASP A 324 -11.08 -7.05 19.82
N ASP A 325 -11.98 -6.74 20.78
CA ASP A 325 -13.17 -5.92 20.52
C ASP A 325 -12.83 -4.49 20.06
N GLU A 326 -11.79 -3.87 20.66
CA GLU A 326 -11.35 -2.52 20.30
C GLU A 326 -10.67 -2.50 18.92
N ILE A 327 -9.84 -3.49 18.60
CA ILE A 327 -9.20 -3.62 17.30
C ILE A 327 -10.26 -3.82 16.21
N ILE A 328 -11.24 -4.70 16.45
CA ILE A 328 -12.36 -4.95 15.52
C ILE A 328 -13.20 -3.70 15.31
N ARG A 329 -13.53 -2.97 16.37
CA ARG A 329 -14.21 -1.68 16.24
C ARG A 329 -13.42 -0.71 15.36
N GLY A 330 -12.11 -0.64 15.56
CA GLY A 330 -11.23 0.23 14.76
C GLY A 330 -11.13 -0.17 13.30
N LEU A 331 -11.19 -1.46 12.97
CA LEU A 331 -11.31 -1.92 11.58
C LEU A 331 -12.59 -1.42 10.92
N GLY A 332 -13.72 -1.40 11.65
CA GLY A 332 -14.97 -0.81 11.19
C GLY A 332 -14.94 0.72 10.98
N GLU A 333 -13.99 1.41 11.62
CA GLU A 333 -13.77 2.86 11.43
C GLU A 333 -12.84 3.19 10.26
N PHE A 334 -12.23 2.19 9.64
CA PHE A 334 -11.31 2.39 8.53
C PHE A 334 -12.06 2.86 7.28
N THR A 335 -11.70 4.03 6.78
CA THR A 335 -12.35 4.68 5.63
C THR A 335 -11.50 4.67 4.36
N GLY A 336 -10.46 3.84 4.33
CA GLY A 336 -9.57 3.70 3.16
C GLY A 336 -8.31 4.56 3.22
N VAL A 337 -7.51 4.37 2.20
CA VAL A 337 -6.26 5.08 1.90
C VAL A 337 -6.42 5.70 0.53
N ARG A 338 -5.84 6.87 0.33
CA ARG A 338 -5.85 7.51 -1.00
C ARG A 338 -5.31 6.58 -2.06
N ARG A 339 -6.00 6.56 -3.19
CA ARG A 339 -5.69 5.70 -4.32
C ARG A 339 -5.77 4.19 -4.01
N ARG A 340 -6.64 3.78 -3.08
CA ARG A 340 -6.95 2.38 -2.81
C ARG A 340 -8.47 2.22 -2.75
N PHE A 341 -9.07 1.92 -3.89
CA PHE A 341 -10.52 1.94 -4.14
C PHE A 341 -11.16 3.23 -3.60
N GLU A 342 -10.48 4.37 -3.85
CA GLU A 342 -10.88 5.68 -3.32
C GLU A 342 -12.10 6.19 -4.05
N TYR A 343 -13.17 6.46 -3.32
CA TYR A 343 -14.39 7.03 -3.87
C TYR A 343 -14.25 8.53 -4.11
N HIS A 344 -14.55 8.99 -5.34
CA HIS A 344 -14.48 10.39 -5.74
C HIS A 344 -15.84 11.08 -5.81
N GLY A 345 -16.91 10.34 -6.07
CA GLY A 345 -18.26 10.90 -6.13
C GLY A 345 -19.22 10.10 -6.98
N THR A 346 -20.50 10.52 -6.91
CA THR A 346 -21.61 9.97 -7.71
C THR A 346 -22.24 11.09 -8.52
N VAL A 347 -22.50 10.83 -9.80
CA VAL A 347 -23.27 11.75 -10.66
C VAL A 347 -24.71 11.74 -10.22
N ALA A 348 -25.20 12.91 -9.74
CA ALA A 348 -26.54 13.00 -9.12
C ALA A 348 -27.67 13.00 -10.15
N GLU A 349 -27.50 13.66 -11.30
CA GLU A 349 -28.55 13.94 -12.28
C GLU A 349 -28.02 13.86 -13.72
N GLY A 350 -28.89 13.82 -14.71
CA GLY A 350 -28.53 13.87 -16.13
C GLY A 350 -28.39 12.49 -16.79
N GLY A 351 -27.72 12.47 -17.94
CA GLY A 351 -27.59 11.28 -18.78
C GLY A 351 -26.74 10.15 -18.16
N TYR A 352 -25.98 10.46 -17.12
CA TYR A 352 -25.09 9.54 -16.40
C TYR A 352 -25.48 9.41 -14.92
N ALA A 353 -26.73 9.69 -14.58
CA ALA A 353 -27.19 9.60 -13.19
C ALA A 353 -26.89 8.23 -12.56
N GLY A 354 -26.38 8.25 -11.32
CA GLY A 354 -26.01 7.07 -10.58
C GLY A 354 -24.61 6.50 -10.89
N VAL A 355 -23.89 7.08 -11.86
CA VAL A 355 -22.49 6.69 -12.11
C VAL A 355 -21.62 7.08 -10.92
N ARG A 356 -20.81 6.14 -10.44
CA ARG A 356 -19.83 6.33 -9.36
C ARG A 356 -18.42 6.25 -9.89
N VAL A 357 -17.55 7.15 -9.41
CA VAL A 357 -16.16 7.23 -9.85
C VAL A 357 -15.24 6.88 -8.69
N TYR A 358 -14.32 5.95 -8.95
CA TYR A 358 -13.30 5.48 -8.02
C TYR A 358 -11.89 5.62 -8.62
N ASP A 359 -10.86 5.60 -7.76
CA ASP A 359 -9.44 5.59 -8.14
C ASP A 359 -8.68 4.51 -7.37
N ASP A 360 -7.79 3.80 -8.07
CA ASP A 360 -6.94 2.79 -7.46
C ASP A 360 -5.49 2.86 -7.99
N TYR A 361 -4.57 2.49 -7.15
CA TYR A 361 -3.13 2.44 -7.48
C TYR A 361 -2.73 1.16 -8.23
N ALA A 362 -3.63 0.21 -8.42
CA ALA A 362 -3.38 -1.09 -9.05
C ALA A 362 -2.60 -0.94 -10.36
N HIS A 363 -1.45 -1.57 -10.41
CA HIS A 363 -0.50 -1.46 -11.54
C HIS A 363 0.24 -2.77 -11.83
N HIS A 364 -0.07 -3.84 -11.11
CA HIS A 364 0.30 -5.22 -11.41
C HIS A 364 -0.96 -6.01 -11.81
N PRO A 365 -0.89 -7.03 -12.69
CA PRO A 365 -2.08 -7.77 -13.13
C PRO A 365 -2.92 -8.32 -11.98
N THR A 366 -2.29 -8.91 -10.97
CA THR A 366 -2.94 -9.44 -9.77
C THR A 366 -3.71 -8.36 -9.00
N GLU A 367 -3.14 -7.14 -8.89
CA GLU A 367 -3.83 -6.01 -8.26
C GLU A 367 -5.04 -5.57 -9.10
N VAL A 368 -4.87 -5.44 -10.43
CA VAL A 368 -5.94 -5.05 -11.35
C VAL A 368 -7.09 -6.06 -11.29
N GLU A 369 -6.78 -7.35 -11.29
CA GLU A 369 -7.75 -8.43 -11.15
C GLU A 369 -8.52 -8.32 -9.82
N ALA A 370 -7.82 -8.15 -8.71
CA ALA A 370 -8.43 -8.04 -7.38
C ALA A 370 -9.36 -6.83 -7.27
N VAL A 371 -8.94 -5.68 -7.81
CA VAL A 371 -9.73 -4.44 -7.81
C VAL A 371 -10.98 -4.58 -8.70
N LEU A 372 -10.87 -5.18 -9.88
CA LEU A 372 -12.01 -5.38 -10.77
C LEU A 372 -12.99 -6.43 -10.23
N LYS A 373 -12.51 -7.47 -9.56
CA LYS A 373 -13.39 -8.40 -8.81
C LYS A 373 -14.16 -7.69 -7.70
N ALA A 374 -13.49 -6.81 -6.95
CA ALA A 374 -14.13 -6.01 -5.91
C ALA A 374 -15.17 -5.03 -6.48
N ALA A 375 -14.85 -4.35 -7.60
CA ALA A 375 -15.78 -3.49 -8.31
C ALA A 375 -17.02 -4.27 -8.80
N ARG A 376 -16.80 -5.48 -9.35
CA ARG A 376 -17.88 -6.37 -9.78
C ARG A 376 -18.79 -6.78 -8.62
N GLN A 377 -18.20 -7.19 -7.48
CA GLN A 377 -18.96 -7.53 -6.26
C GLN A 377 -19.79 -6.36 -5.77
N THR A 378 -19.26 -5.13 -5.83
CA THR A 378 -19.97 -3.91 -5.43
C THR A 378 -21.22 -3.68 -6.28
N VAL A 379 -21.11 -3.74 -7.61
CA VAL A 379 -22.27 -3.53 -8.49
C VAL A 379 -23.29 -4.68 -8.44
N GLU A 380 -22.85 -5.89 -8.14
CA GLU A 380 -23.74 -7.06 -7.97
C GLU A 380 -24.49 -7.01 -6.64
N ALA A 381 -23.88 -6.53 -5.56
CA ALA A 381 -24.53 -6.38 -4.26
C ALA A 381 -25.69 -5.38 -4.31
N GLU A 382 -25.55 -4.27 -5.05
CA GLU A 382 -26.59 -3.26 -5.23
C GLU A 382 -27.82 -3.79 -5.97
N VAL A 383 -27.61 -4.64 -6.98
CA VAL A 383 -28.72 -5.25 -7.74
C VAL A 383 -29.51 -6.22 -6.87
N ALA A 384 -28.84 -6.89 -5.92
CA ALA A 384 -29.48 -7.86 -5.03
C ALA A 384 -30.41 -7.20 -3.98
N ASP A 385 -30.12 -5.94 -3.60
CA ASP A 385 -30.92 -5.20 -2.60
C ASP A 385 -32.09 -4.41 -3.23
N ASP A 386 -32.12 -4.20 -4.56
CA ASP A 386 -33.19 -3.52 -5.28
C ASP A 386 -34.12 -4.55 -5.96
N GLU A 387 -35.31 -4.84 -5.37
CA GLU A 387 -36.32 -5.74 -5.95
C GLU A 387 -36.94 -5.27 -7.29
N GLY A 388 -36.44 -4.21 -7.89
CA GLY A 388 -36.94 -3.58 -9.11
C GLY A 388 -35.90 -3.48 -10.24
N THR A 389 -35.93 -4.41 -11.18
CA THR A 389 -35.59 -4.26 -12.62
C THR A 389 -34.45 -3.30 -13.00
N ARG A 390 -33.32 -3.24 -12.28
CA ARG A 390 -32.10 -2.69 -12.82
C ARG A 390 -31.34 -3.79 -13.58
N ASP A 391 -30.94 -3.48 -14.82
CA ASP A 391 -29.94 -4.27 -15.51
C ASP A 391 -28.69 -4.37 -14.62
N ARG A 392 -27.99 -5.51 -14.69
CA ARG A 392 -26.73 -5.76 -13.97
C ARG A 392 -25.83 -4.53 -14.06
N GLY A 393 -25.39 -4.00 -12.92
CA GLY A 393 -24.45 -2.88 -12.88
C GLY A 393 -23.18 -3.21 -13.66
N ARG A 394 -22.68 -2.25 -14.45
CA ARG A 394 -21.47 -2.41 -15.28
C ARG A 394 -20.26 -1.81 -14.61
N VAL A 395 -19.08 -2.35 -14.93
CA VAL A 395 -17.77 -1.83 -14.51
C VAL A 395 -17.05 -1.28 -15.73
N VAL A 396 -16.64 0.00 -15.67
CA VAL A 396 -15.85 0.69 -16.70
C VAL A 396 -14.46 0.96 -16.12
N ALA A 397 -13.43 0.34 -16.69
CA ALA A 397 -12.04 0.48 -16.26
C ALA A 397 -11.29 1.50 -17.13
N CYS A 398 -10.62 2.48 -16.51
CA CYS A 398 -9.65 3.34 -17.16
C CYS A 398 -8.25 3.02 -16.62
N PHE A 399 -7.44 2.33 -17.41
CA PHE A 399 -6.15 1.78 -16.95
C PHE A 399 -4.96 2.48 -17.62
N GLN A 400 -3.98 2.93 -16.82
CA GLN A 400 -2.70 3.44 -17.28
C GLN A 400 -1.58 2.45 -16.93
N PRO A 401 -1.03 1.71 -17.92
CA PRO A 401 0.12 0.85 -17.67
C PRO A 401 1.31 1.64 -17.15
N HIS A 402 2.08 1.06 -16.23
CA HIS A 402 3.24 1.67 -15.61
C HIS A 402 4.50 0.87 -15.92
N LEU A 403 5.51 1.52 -16.51
CA LEU A 403 6.77 0.99 -17.03
C LEU A 403 6.59 0.17 -18.33
N TYR A 404 7.48 0.41 -19.29
CA TYR A 404 7.52 -0.35 -20.55
C TYR A 404 7.87 -1.83 -20.31
N SER A 405 8.86 -2.08 -19.44
CA SER A 405 9.29 -3.43 -19.09
C SER A 405 8.16 -4.27 -18.54
N ARG A 406 7.43 -3.78 -17.54
CA ARG A 406 6.28 -4.47 -16.94
C ARG A 406 5.14 -4.65 -17.94
N THR A 407 4.86 -3.66 -18.77
CA THR A 407 3.80 -3.73 -19.77
C THR A 407 4.09 -4.80 -20.82
N ILE A 408 5.34 -4.97 -21.22
CA ILE A 408 5.76 -6.01 -22.17
C ILE A 408 5.69 -7.39 -21.51
N GLU A 409 6.19 -7.50 -20.29
CA GLU A 409 6.27 -8.78 -19.57
C GLU A 409 4.89 -9.36 -19.27
N PHE A 410 3.95 -8.53 -18.84
CA PHE A 410 2.62 -8.97 -18.35
C PHE A 410 1.46 -8.57 -19.28
N ALA A 411 1.71 -8.37 -20.58
CA ALA A 411 0.66 -7.90 -21.51
C ALA A 411 -0.55 -8.83 -21.57
N GLU A 412 -0.32 -10.15 -21.50
CA GLU A 412 -1.37 -11.17 -21.52
C GLU A 412 -2.17 -11.17 -20.22
N GLU A 413 -1.48 -11.14 -19.10
CA GLU A 413 -2.10 -11.14 -17.75
C GLU A 413 -2.91 -9.85 -17.52
N PHE A 414 -2.42 -8.69 -18.00
CA PHE A 414 -3.20 -7.46 -17.99
C PHE A 414 -4.47 -7.57 -18.82
N ALA A 415 -4.38 -8.14 -20.02
CA ALA A 415 -5.55 -8.33 -20.88
C ALA A 415 -6.60 -9.24 -20.21
N GLN A 416 -6.16 -10.34 -19.58
CA GLN A 416 -7.04 -11.25 -18.84
C GLN A 416 -7.69 -10.54 -17.64
N ALA A 417 -6.91 -9.81 -16.84
CA ALA A 417 -7.44 -9.07 -15.70
C ALA A 417 -8.46 -8.00 -16.12
N LEU A 418 -8.13 -7.22 -17.15
CA LEU A 418 -9.01 -6.16 -17.66
C LEU A 418 -10.30 -6.70 -18.28
N SER A 419 -10.30 -7.92 -18.78
CA SER A 419 -11.51 -8.60 -19.32
C SER A 419 -12.59 -8.85 -18.27
N LEU A 420 -12.32 -8.61 -16.98
CA LEU A 420 -13.34 -8.64 -15.91
C LEU A 420 -14.26 -7.41 -15.91
N ALA A 421 -13.89 -6.33 -16.61
CA ALA A 421 -14.72 -5.16 -16.80
C ALA A 421 -15.63 -5.30 -18.02
N ASP A 422 -16.73 -4.56 -18.08
CA ASP A 422 -17.64 -4.50 -19.24
C ASP A 422 -17.14 -3.52 -20.29
N ALA A 423 -16.37 -2.51 -19.90
CA ALA A 423 -15.72 -1.58 -20.79
C ALA A 423 -14.32 -1.20 -20.26
N VAL A 424 -13.36 -1.07 -21.16
CA VAL A 424 -11.96 -0.79 -20.82
C VAL A 424 -11.41 0.31 -21.72
N VAL A 425 -10.89 1.36 -21.09
CA VAL A 425 -10.09 2.39 -21.75
C VAL A 425 -8.65 2.25 -21.28
N VAL A 426 -7.75 1.88 -22.18
CA VAL A 426 -6.32 1.76 -21.85
C VAL A 426 -5.58 2.99 -22.37
N LEU A 427 -4.92 3.69 -21.44
CA LEU A 427 -4.14 4.89 -21.73
C LEU A 427 -2.73 4.53 -22.20
N ASP A 428 -1.99 5.52 -22.66
CA ASP A 428 -0.59 5.33 -23.03
C ASP A 428 0.27 4.97 -21.80
N ILE A 429 1.40 4.27 -22.05
CA ILE A 429 2.27 3.78 -20.97
C ILE A 429 2.91 4.95 -20.25
N PHE A 430 2.76 4.98 -18.91
CA PHE A 430 3.54 5.88 -18.06
C PHE A 430 4.92 5.27 -17.81
N GLY A 431 5.92 5.74 -18.57
CA GLY A 431 7.27 5.18 -18.55
C GLY A 431 8.07 5.48 -17.27
N ALA A 432 7.62 6.47 -16.45
CA ALA A 432 8.31 6.92 -15.26
C ALA A 432 9.81 7.23 -15.53
N ARG A 433 10.72 6.33 -15.11
CA ARG A 433 12.16 6.44 -15.31
C ARG A 433 12.70 5.71 -16.56
N GLU A 434 11.83 4.95 -17.22
CA GLU A 434 12.22 4.21 -18.44
C GLU A 434 12.08 5.09 -19.68
N THR A 435 12.96 4.87 -20.63
CA THR A 435 12.85 5.48 -21.96
C THR A 435 11.84 4.72 -22.80
N PRO A 436 11.04 5.40 -23.65
CA PRO A 436 10.11 4.73 -24.55
C PRO A 436 10.81 3.66 -25.40
N VAL A 437 10.17 2.49 -25.50
CA VAL A 437 10.63 1.40 -26.34
C VAL A 437 9.97 1.50 -27.72
N GLU A 438 10.78 1.57 -28.78
CA GLU A 438 10.29 1.73 -30.14
C GLU A 438 9.31 0.60 -30.53
N GLY A 439 8.15 0.97 -31.05
CA GLY A 439 7.10 0.01 -31.46
C GLY A 439 6.25 -0.55 -30.32
N VAL A 440 6.49 -0.15 -29.07
CA VAL A 440 5.71 -0.57 -27.89
C VAL A 440 4.75 0.53 -27.47
N SER A 441 3.47 0.20 -27.40
CA SER A 441 2.40 1.03 -26.84
C SER A 441 1.42 0.13 -26.08
N SER A 442 0.49 0.72 -25.37
CA SER A 442 -0.55 -0.03 -24.63
C SER A 442 -1.47 -0.86 -25.54
N ARG A 443 -1.35 -0.73 -26.87
CA ARG A 443 -2.03 -1.62 -27.83
C ARG A 443 -1.64 -3.08 -27.65
N ILE A 444 -0.45 -3.37 -27.16
CA ILE A 444 -0.06 -4.75 -26.85
C ILE A 444 -0.96 -5.41 -25.79
N ILE A 445 -1.66 -4.63 -24.97
CA ILE A 445 -2.68 -5.11 -24.04
C ILE A 445 -4.04 -5.16 -24.73
N THR A 446 -4.48 -4.04 -25.35
CA THR A 446 -5.83 -3.95 -25.94
C THR A 446 -6.06 -4.97 -27.05
N ASP A 447 -5.04 -5.26 -27.86
CA ASP A 447 -5.13 -6.23 -28.95
C ASP A 447 -5.24 -7.70 -28.44
N ARG A 448 -5.00 -7.94 -27.16
CA ARG A 448 -5.14 -9.24 -26.49
C ARG A 448 -6.45 -9.42 -25.75
N ILE A 449 -7.23 -8.35 -25.54
CA ILE A 449 -8.58 -8.46 -25.01
C ILE A 449 -9.49 -8.91 -26.13
N THR A 450 -9.78 -10.22 -26.17
CA THR A 450 -10.53 -10.86 -27.26
C THR A 450 -11.94 -11.28 -26.86
N ASP A 451 -12.38 -10.96 -25.65
CA ASP A 451 -13.73 -11.22 -25.18
C ASP A 451 -14.71 -10.26 -25.89
N ASP A 452 -15.61 -10.80 -26.71
CA ASP A 452 -16.61 -10.03 -27.45
C ASP A 452 -17.61 -9.29 -26.54
N GLY A 453 -17.67 -9.65 -25.27
CA GLY A 453 -18.50 -8.98 -24.23
C GLY A 453 -17.87 -7.70 -23.70
N VAL A 454 -16.58 -7.45 -23.92
CA VAL A 454 -15.85 -6.32 -23.39
C VAL A 454 -15.66 -5.24 -24.46
N ARG A 455 -16.13 -4.02 -24.19
CA ARG A 455 -15.88 -2.86 -25.05
C ARG A 455 -14.49 -2.31 -24.76
N VAL A 456 -13.60 -2.24 -25.77
CA VAL A 456 -12.20 -1.82 -25.59
C VAL A 456 -11.88 -0.57 -26.40
N ALA A 457 -11.23 0.40 -25.78
CA ALA A 457 -10.64 1.57 -26.43
C ALA A 457 -9.18 1.76 -25.99
N TYR A 458 -8.32 2.13 -26.93
CA TYR A 458 -7.00 2.67 -26.64
C TYR A 458 -7.04 4.19 -26.82
N GLU A 459 -6.68 4.93 -25.76
CA GLU A 459 -6.64 6.39 -25.78
C GLU A 459 -5.22 6.88 -25.43
N ALA A 460 -4.53 7.40 -26.44
CA ALA A 460 -3.17 7.92 -26.26
C ALA A 460 -3.14 9.32 -25.67
N SER A 461 -4.22 10.08 -25.84
CA SER A 461 -4.33 11.45 -25.34
C SER A 461 -4.87 11.45 -23.90
N PHE A 462 -4.03 11.85 -22.96
CA PHE A 462 -4.45 11.99 -21.56
C PHE A 462 -5.57 13.04 -21.38
N ILE A 463 -5.59 14.07 -22.24
CA ILE A 463 -6.59 15.14 -22.19
C ILE A 463 -7.96 14.63 -22.70
N ASP A 464 -7.98 13.75 -23.69
CA ASP A 464 -9.21 13.24 -24.29
C ASP A 464 -9.78 12.02 -23.52
N ALA A 465 -9.00 11.47 -22.58
CA ALA A 465 -9.37 10.29 -21.81
C ALA A 465 -10.71 10.42 -21.06
N PRO A 466 -11.06 11.56 -20.39
CA PRO A 466 -12.36 11.69 -19.75
C PRO A 466 -13.54 11.55 -20.71
N ALA A 467 -13.45 12.17 -21.90
CA ALA A 467 -14.50 12.08 -22.92
C ALA A 467 -14.59 10.65 -23.49
N THR A 468 -13.47 9.98 -23.70
CA THR A 468 -13.45 8.59 -24.15
C THR A 468 -14.09 7.67 -23.11
N VAL A 469 -13.79 7.81 -21.83
CA VAL A 469 -14.44 7.06 -20.74
C VAL A 469 -15.94 7.35 -20.71
N ALA A 470 -16.35 8.63 -20.78
CA ALA A 470 -17.76 9.01 -20.79
C ALA A 470 -18.53 8.36 -21.96
N SER A 471 -17.91 8.27 -23.14
CA SER A 471 -18.54 7.61 -24.32
C SER A 471 -18.80 6.12 -24.15
N MET A 472 -18.14 5.48 -23.19
CA MET A 472 -18.26 4.05 -22.87
C MET A 472 -19.11 3.79 -21.63
N THR A 473 -19.48 4.83 -20.88
CA THR A 473 -20.21 4.79 -19.63
C THR A 473 -21.73 4.90 -19.86
N GLU A 474 -22.49 4.22 -19.04
CA GLU A 474 -23.96 4.24 -19.00
C GLU A 474 -24.45 4.62 -17.61
N PRO A 475 -25.72 5.06 -17.43
CA PRO A 475 -26.25 5.41 -16.11
C PRO A 475 -26.13 4.24 -15.12
N GLY A 476 -25.67 4.53 -13.89
CA GLY A 476 -25.51 3.54 -12.83
C GLY A 476 -24.22 2.72 -12.88
N ASP A 477 -23.33 2.96 -13.87
CA ASP A 477 -22.04 2.27 -13.97
C ASP A 477 -21.10 2.63 -12.79
N LEU A 478 -20.18 1.72 -12.50
CA LEU A 478 -19.01 1.99 -11.67
C LEU A 478 -17.81 2.24 -12.59
N VAL A 479 -17.27 3.45 -12.55
CA VAL A 479 -16.07 3.83 -13.28
C VAL A 479 -14.88 3.80 -12.32
N ILE A 480 -13.78 3.13 -12.70
CA ILE A 480 -12.58 3.08 -11.89
C ILE A 480 -11.33 3.41 -12.69
N THR A 481 -10.55 4.39 -12.23
CA THR A 481 -9.21 4.67 -12.74
C THR A 481 -8.18 3.80 -12.03
N MET A 482 -7.23 3.20 -12.77
CA MET A 482 -6.22 2.31 -12.20
C MET A 482 -4.83 2.60 -12.76
N GLY A 483 -3.82 2.63 -11.88
CA GLY A 483 -2.42 2.76 -12.27
C GLY A 483 -1.58 3.54 -11.27
N ALA A 484 -0.26 3.28 -11.24
CA ALA A 484 0.69 3.96 -10.35
C ALA A 484 1.08 5.37 -10.83
N GLY A 485 0.76 5.71 -12.08
CA GLY A 485 1.14 6.98 -12.73
C GLY A 485 0.18 8.13 -12.44
N THR A 486 -0.01 8.95 -13.48
CA THR A 486 -0.81 10.18 -13.42
C THR A 486 -2.32 9.95 -13.57
N VAL A 487 -2.77 8.75 -13.86
CA VAL A 487 -4.18 8.41 -14.09
C VAL A 487 -5.12 8.86 -12.96
N THR A 488 -4.63 8.88 -11.71
CA THR A 488 -5.38 9.38 -10.55
C THR A 488 -5.93 10.81 -10.74
N MET A 489 -5.27 11.61 -11.60
CA MET A 489 -5.74 12.97 -11.91
C MET A 489 -7.03 12.97 -12.74
N LEU A 490 -7.30 11.87 -13.45
CA LEU A 490 -8.49 11.74 -14.31
C LEU A 490 -9.78 11.45 -13.53
N ALA A 491 -9.72 10.86 -12.34
CA ALA A 491 -10.93 10.52 -11.60
C ALA A 491 -11.85 11.74 -11.35
N PRO A 492 -11.37 12.89 -10.83
CA PRO A 492 -12.19 14.09 -10.71
C PRO A 492 -12.57 14.71 -12.07
N GLU A 493 -11.72 14.60 -13.09
CA GLU A 493 -12.01 15.10 -14.45
C GLU A 493 -13.11 14.29 -15.11
N ILE A 494 -13.07 12.93 -15.00
CA ILE A 494 -14.11 12.02 -15.47
C ILE A 494 -15.44 12.33 -14.75
N LEU A 495 -15.42 12.49 -13.42
CA LEU A 495 -16.62 12.85 -12.67
C LEU A 495 -17.23 14.16 -13.18
N SER A 496 -16.40 15.18 -13.43
CA SER A 496 -16.84 16.45 -13.99
C SER A 496 -17.38 16.32 -15.42
N GLU A 497 -16.76 15.51 -16.29
CA GLU A 497 -17.22 15.26 -17.67
C GLU A 497 -18.58 14.57 -17.68
N LEU A 498 -18.84 13.68 -16.74
CA LEU A 498 -20.12 12.99 -16.56
C LEU A 498 -21.21 13.88 -15.93
N GLY A 499 -20.88 15.12 -15.53
CA GLY A 499 -21.83 16.08 -14.96
C GLY A 499 -21.95 15.98 -13.43
N GLY A 500 -20.91 15.53 -12.77
CA GLY A 500 -20.78 15.42 -11.31
C GLY A 500 -20.20 16.68 -10.65
#